data_203b7c7f2b014c27e3dc06cdc9df3f6c
#
_entry.id   203b7c7f2b014c27e3dc06cdc9df3f6c
#
_cell.length_a   1.000
_cell.length_b   1.000
_cell.length_c   1.000
_cell.angle_alpha   90.00
_cell.angle_beta   90.00
_cell.angle_gamma   90.00
#
_symmetry.space_group_name_H-M   'P 1'
#
loop_
_entity.id
_entity.type
_entity.pdbx_description
1 polymer ?
#
loop_
_entity_poly.entity_id
_entity_poly.type
_entity_poly.pdbx_seq_one_letter_code
_entity_poly.pdbx_strand_id
1 'polypeptide(L)'
;MKNAPTLRQVALDDSDPIEAEIFDQVRSIWYERPPSPYLVIIPAYNEADSLGYVASRLPETIGGVKPAVLVVDDGSSDDTSAVAKDLGLTAVRSPINRGQGASLRSGYLIAIRYGFKAVAIVDADGQWDPADLTAVMAPVIHGDAEISQGSRSLGETQVGDKFRDMGVVFFAKLISFVTRTRITDTSSGIRSMSVALLEDVRLEQPQYQSSELLISALFAGGRLAEVPVVMKARYAGTTKKGRNLSYAFSYTRAVVTTSLREMLLNREIRREQARAKVARAA
;
A
#
# COMPACT_ATOMS: atom_id res chain seq x y z
N MET A 1 -1.39 18.15 -18.90
CA MET A 1 -0.96 16.85 -18.31
C MET A 1 -2.14 15.91 -18.48
N LYS A 2 -1.95 14.74 -19.13
CA LYS A 2 -3.02 13.74 -19.17
C LYS A 2 -3.27 13.27 -17.74
N ASN A 3 -4.53 13.22 -17.32
CA ASN A 3 -4.86 12.74 -15.98
C ASN A 3 -4.49 11.26 -15.89
N ALA A 4 -3.65 10.88 -14.91
CA ALA A 4 -3.38 9.48 -14.62
C ALA A 4 -4.69 8.75 -14.33
N PRO A 5 -4.86 7.50 -14.80
CA PRO A 5 -6.05 6.72 -14.49
C PRO A 5 -6.13 6.39 -13.00
N THR A 6 -7.34 6.26 -12.47
CA THR A 6 -7.56 5.72 -11.13
C THR A 6 -7.26 4.23 -11.11
N LEU A 7 -7.01 3.67 -9.93
CA LEU A 7 -6.79 2.21 -9.80
C LEU A 7 -8.00 1.40 -10.30
N ARG A 8 -9.23 1.90 -10.14
CA ARG A 8 -10.42 1.27 -10.72
C ARG A 8 -10.35 1.19 -12.24
N GLN A 9 -9.97 2.28 -12.91
CA GLN A 9 -9.84 2.30 -14.36
C GLN A 9 -8.77 1.33 -14.85
N VAL A 10 -7.63 1.26 -14.13
CA VAL A 10 -6.56 0.30 -14.43
C VAL A 10 -6.98 -1.14 -14.14
N ALA A 11 -7.72 -1.39 -13.04
CA ALA A 11 -8.19 -2.73 -12.71
C ALA A 11 -9.15 -3.33 -13.75
N LEU A 12 -9.81 -2.49 -14.53
CA LEU A 12 -10.71 -2.89 -15.61
C LEU A 12 -10.03 -2.93 -16.99
N ASP A 13 -8.74 -2.56 -17.06
CA ASP A 13 -7.95 -2.54 -18.28
C ASP A 13 -7.00 -3.74 -18.32
N ASP A 14 -7.19 -4.63 -19.27
CA ASP A 14 -6.35 -5.81 -19.48
C ASP A 14 -5.18 -5.57 -20.48
N SER A 15 -4.86 -4.30 -20.77
CA SER A 15 -3.82 -3.95 -21.74
C SER A 15 -2.39 -4.18 -21.26
N ASP A 16 -2.15 -4.23 -19.92
CA ASP A 16 -0.84 -4.54 -19.35
C ASP A 16 -0.64 -6.07 -19.31
N PRO A 17 0.25 -6.65 -20.14
CA PRO A 17 0.41 -8.09 -20.23
C PRO A 17 0.95 -8.73 -18.94
N ILE A 18 1.71 -7.98 -18.13
CA ILE A 18 2.24 -8.48 -16.86
C ILE A 18 1.13 -8.54 -15.82
N GLU A 19 0.27 -7.52 -15.75
CA GLU A 19 -0.89 -7.55 -14.86
C GLU A 19 -1.87 -8.66 -15.29
N ALA A 20 -2.10 -8.85 -16.58
CA ALA A 20 -2.94 -9.93 -17.09
C ALA A 20 -2.41 -11.31 -16.68
N GLU A 21 -1.09 -11.56 -16.79
CA GLU A 21 -0.46 -12.80 -16.32
C GLU A 21 -0.63 -13.01 -14.80
N ILE A 22 -0.46 -11.96 -14.01
CA ILE A 22 -0.65 -12.01 -12.55
C ILE A 22 -2.12 -12.31 -12.21
N PHE A 23 -3.08 -11.71 -12.92
CA PHE A 23 -4.50 -11.99 -12.73
C PHE A 23 -4.86 -13.43 -13.09
N ASP A 24 -4.28 -14.00 -14.15
CA ASP A 24 -4.52 -15.40 -14.52
C ASP A 24 -4.00 -16.37 -13.47
N GLN A 25 -2.86 -16.06 -12.83
CA GLN A 25 -2.36 -16.84 -11.68
C GLN A 25 -3.36 -16.81 -10.51
N VAL A 26 -3.89 -15.64 -10.14
CA VAL A 26 -4.89 -15.53 -9.07
C VAL A 26 -6.18 -16.27 -9.45
N ARG A 27 -6.64 -16.11 -10.68
CA ARG A 27 -7.86 -16.77 -11.19
C ARG A 27 -7.75 -18.28 -11.08
N SER A 28 -6.59 -18.85 -11.34
CA SER A 28 -6.36 -20.30 -11.21
C SER A 28 -6.50 -20.80 -9.77
N ILE A 29 -6.34 -19.94 -8.76
CA ILE A 29 -6.37 -20.28 -7.34
C ILE A 29 -7.71 -19.94 -6.69
N TRP A 30 -8.23 -18.73 -6.93
CA TRP A 30 -9.45 -18.22 -6.27
C TRP A 30 -10.71 -18.34 -7.15
N TYR A 31 -10.54 -18.73 -8.40
CA TYR A 31 -11.62 -18.75 -9.40
C TYR A 31 -12.24 -17.36 -9.54
N GLU A 32 -13.58 -17.24 -9.34
CA GLU A 32 -14.30 -15.97 -9.52
C GLU A 32 -14.68 -15.27 -8.20
N ARG A 33 -14.38 -15.86 -7.06
CA ARG A 33 -14.81 -15.34 -5.76
C ARG A 33 -13.63 -15.11 -4.82
N PRO A 34 -13.60 -13.98 -4.09
CA PRO A 34 -12.60 -13.79 -3.07
C PRO A 34 -12.82 -14.78 -1.92
N PRO A 35 -11.75 -15.41 -1.39
CA PRO A 35 -11.86 -16.37 -0.30
C PRO A 35 -12.24 -15.71 1.04
N SER A 36 -12.21 -14.36 1.12
CA SER A 36 -12.46 -13.56 2.32
C SER A 36 -12.91 -12.15 1.90
N PRO A 37 -13.63 -11.40 2.76
CA PRO A 37 -13.85 -9.98 2.53
C PRO A 37 -12.59 -9.11 2.74
N TYR A 38 -11.54 -9.64 3.37
CA TYR A 38 -10.31 -8.92 3.71
C TYR A 38 -9.09 -9.57 3.06
N LEU A 39 -8.22 -8.75 2.48
CA LEU A 39 -6.99 -9.19 1.84
C LEU A 39 -5.77 -8.62 2.56
N VAL A 40 -4.80 -9.47 2.87
CA VAL A 40 -3.46 -9.07 3.30
C VAL A 40 -2.50 -9.28 2.14
N ILE A 41 -1.83 -8.22 1.68
CA ILE A 41 -0.84 -8.24 0.62
C ILE A 41 0.56 -8.21 1.26
N ILE A 42 1.41 -9.11 0.84
CA ILE A 42 2.82 -9.20 1.23
C ILE A 42 3.66 -9.02 -0.03
N PRO A 43 4.16 -7.81 -0.32
CA PRO A 43 5.09 -7.62 -1.43
C PRO A 43 6.43 -8.25 -1.07
N ALA A 44 6.97 -9.10 -1.94
CA ALA A 44 8.20 -9.84 -1.69
C ALA A 44 9.17 -9.77 -2.88
N TYR A 45 10.46 -9.62 -2.60
CA TYR A 45 11.54 -9.74 -3.56
C TYR A 45 12.80 -10.25 -2.89
N ASN A 46 13.18 -11.52 -3.14
CA ASN A 46 14.24 -12.22 -2.46
C ASN A 46 14.09 -12.15 -0.93
N GLU A 47 12.99 -12.70 -0.44
CA GLU A 47 12.60 -12.70 0.98
C GLU A 47 12.28 -14.13 1.48
N ALA A 48 12.86 -15.17 0.83
CA ALA A 48 12.67 -16.57 1.21
C ALA A 48 13.01 -16.82 2.70
N ASP A 49 14.08 -16.19 3.22
CA ASP A 49 14.54 -16.36 4.60
C ASP A 49 13.63 -15.69 5.65
N SER A 50 12.90 -14.64 5.28
CA SER A 50 12.08 -13.86 6.21
C SER A 50 10.60 -14.22 6.15
N LEU A 51 10.14 -14.79 5.03
CA LEU A 51 8.71 -15.03 4.79
C LEU A 51 8.09 -16.00 5.79
N GLY A 52 8.85 -17.03 6.22
CA GLY A 52 8.40 -17.98 7.25
C GLY A 52 8.10 -17.28 8.59
N TYR A 53 8.97 -16.35 9.01
CA TYR A 53 8.74 -15.53 10.21
C TYR A 53 7.49 -14.67 10.06
N VAL A 54 7.33 -13.95 8.94
CA VAL A 54 6.16 -13.10 8.68
C VAL A 54 4.87 -13.93 8.67
N ALA A 55 4.87 -15.06 7.98
CA ALA A 55 3.70 -15.95 7.90
C ALA A 55 3.28 -16.50 9.28
N SER A 56 4.23 -16.90 10.12
CA SER A 56 3.95 -17.44 11.46
C SER A 56 3.31 -16.45 12.43
N ARG A 57 3.38 -15.17 12.12
CA ARG A 57 2.86 -14.08 12.96
C ARG A 57 1.59 -13.43 12.40
N LEU A 58 1.11 -13.89 11.25
CA LEU A 58 -0.17 -13.44 10.70
C LEU A 58 -1.31 -13.80 11.66
N PRO A 59 -2.25 -12.88 11.93
CA PRO A 59 -3.40 -13.19 12.76
C PRO A 59 -4.29 -14.23 12.07
N GLU A 60 -4.77 -15.20 12.83
CA GLU A 60 -5.70 -16.22 12.31
C GLU A 60 -7.02 -15.60 11.82
N THR A 61 -7.48 -14.56 12.51
CA THR A 61 -8.68 -13.81 12.13
C THR A 61 -8.47 -12.31 12.27
N ILE A 62 -9.12 -11.56 11.39
CA ILE A 62 -9.21 -10.09 11.43
C ILE A 62 -10.70 -9.76 11.32
N GLY A 63 -11.24 -8.99 12.29
CA GLY A 63 -12.68 -8.72 12.35
C GLY A 63 -13.54 -9.98 12.42
N GLY A 64 -13.04 -11.04 13.06
CA GLY A 64 -13.73 -12.33 13.21
C GLY A 64 -13.72 -13.22 11.95
N VAL A 65 -13.01 -12.83 10.89
CA VAL A 65 -12.93 -13.58 9.64
C VAL A 65 -11.48 -13.91 9.31
N LYS A 66 -11.20 -15.11 8.81
CA LYS A 66 -9.88 -15.47 8.30
C LYS A 66 -9.56 -14.61 7.07
N PRO A 67 -8.49 -13.79 7.07
CA PRO A 67 -8.13 -12.99 5.91
C PRO A 67 -7.60 -13.86 4.77
N ALA A 68 -7.81 -13.45 3.53
CA ALA A 68 -7.02 -13.94 2.42
C ALA A 68 -5.61 -13.34 2.51
N VAL A 69 -4.58 -14.13 2.22
CA VAL A 69 -3.20 -13.66 2.21
C VAL A 69 -2.63 -13.87 0.80
N LEU A 70 -2.09 -12.81 0.22
CA LEU A 70 -1.51 -12.80 -1.11
C LEU A 70 -0.06 -12.32 -1.05
N VAL A 71 0.87 -13.20 -1.35
CA VAL A 71 2.26 -12.85 -1.59
C VAL A 71 2.41 -12.44 -3.05
N VAL A 72 2.86 -11.22 -3.30
CA VAL A 72 3.16 -10.72 -4.64
C VAL A 72 4.68 -10.68 -4.80
N ASP A 73 5.20 -11.71 -5.45
CA ASP A 73 6.62 -11.87 -5.73
C ASP A 73 7.03 -11.04 -6.95
N ASP A 74 7.92 -10.08 -6.75
CA ASP A 74 8.43 -9.16 -7.77
C ASP A 74 9.56 -9.78 -8.61
N GLY A 75 9.40 -11.01 -9.05
CA GLY A 75 10.39 -11.71 -9.89
C GLY A 75 11.65 -12.11 -9.12
N SER A 76 11.50 -12.67 -7.91
CA SER A 76 12.62 -13.11 -7.07
C SER A 76 13.54 -14.09 -7.80
N SER A 77 14.83 -14.04 -7.48
CA SER A 77 15.83 -15.01 -7.96
C SER A 77 16.05 -16.16 -6.99
N ASP A 78 15.49 -16.06 -5.78
CA ASP A 78 15.52 -17.11 -4.74
C ASP A 78 14.20 -17.90 -4.70
N ASP A 79 14.02 -18.74 -3.69
CA ASP A 79 12.85 -19.60 -3.53
C ASP A 79 11.64 -18.92 -2.87
N THR A 80 11.55 -17.56 -2.89
CA THR A 80 10.46 -16.79 -2.26
C THR A 80 9.07 -17.33 -2.61
N SER A 81 8.79 -17.54 -3.91
CA SER A 81 7.48 -18.05 -4.36
C SER A 81 7.21 -19.49 -3.91
N ALA A 82 8.24 -20.35 -3.89
CA ALA A 82 8.12 -21.75 -3.43
C ALA A 82 7.82 -21.78 -1.93
N VAL A 83 8.59 -21.03 -1.14
CA VAL A 83 8.40 -20.89 0.32
C VAL A 83 6.99 -20.38 0.64
N ALA A 84 6.48 -19.38 -0.09
CA ALA A 84 5.11 -18.90 0.11
C ALA A 84 4.06 -20.01 -0.07
N LYS A 85 4.20 -20.81 -1.12
CA LYS A 85 3.29 -21.94 -1.40
C LYS A 85 3.39 -23.06 -0.36
N ASP A 86 4.61 -23.39 0.09
CA ASP A 86 4.84 -24.40 1.13
C ASP A 86 4.24 -23.96 2.48
N LEU A 87 4.18 -22.65 2.75
CA LEU A 87 3.50 -22.08 3.91
C LEU A 87 1.97 -22.02 3.74
N GLY A 88 1.41 -22.50 2.62
CA GLY A 88 -0.03 -22.49 2.34
C GLY A 88 -0.58 -21.11 2.00
N LEU A 89 0.29 -20.15 1.62
CA LEU A 89 -0.13 -18.82 1.20
C LEU A 89 -0.42 -18.79 -0.31
N THR A 90 -1.37 -17.94 -0.72
CA THR A 90 -1.54 -17.64 -2.14
C THR A 90 -0.34 -16.82 -2.61
N ALA A 91 0.37 -17.28 -3.63
CA ALA A 91 1.50 -16.57 -4.20
C ALA A 91 1.31 -16.39 -5.71
N VAL A 92 1.54 -15.16 -6.17
CA VAL A 92 1.63 -14.80 -7.58
C VAL A 92 3.01 -14.18 -7.84
N ARG A 93 3.52 -14.38 -9.06
CA ARG A 93 4.87 -13.93 -9.41
C ARG A 93 4.85 -13.09 -10.67
N SER A 94 5.47 -11.92 -10.61
CA SER A 94 5.81 -11.13 -11.79
C SER A 94 6.95 -11.80 -12.58
N PRO A 95 6.91 -11.81 -13.91
CA PRO A 95 8.01 -12.37 -14.72
C PRO A 95 9.30 -11.57 -14.59
N ILE A 96 9.23 -10.31 -14.16
CA ILE A 96 10.39 -9.41 -14.00
C ILE A 96 10.26 -8.60 -12.71
N ASN A 97 11.39 -8.14 -12.17
CA ASN A 97 11.42 -7.18 -11.07
C ASN A 97 11.01 -5.79 -11.58
N ARG A 98 9.93 -5.24 -11.02
CA ARG A 98 9.40 -3.90 -11.31
C ARG A 98 9.47 -2.97 -10.12
N GLY A 99 9.92 -3.46 -8.97
CA GLY A 99 10.00 -2.74 -7.69
C GLY A 99 8.76 -2.91 -6.82
N GLN A 100 8.93 -2.73 -5.51
CA GLN A 100 7.88 -2.91 -4.50
C GLN A 100 6.58 -2.18 -4.84
N GLY A 101 6.69 -1.00 -5.48
CA GLY A 101 5.53 -0.22 -5.89
C GLY A 101 4.64 -0.95 -6.89
N ALA A 102 5.22 -1.67 -7.83
CA ALA A 102 4.47 -2.45 -8.81
C ALA A 102 3.78 -3.65 -8.16
N SER A 103 4.48 -4.38 -7.27
CA SER A 103 3.89 -5.51 -6.54
C SER A 103 2.70 -5.08 -5.68
N LEU A 104 2.81 -3.94 -4.98
CA LEU A 104 1.70 -3.38 -4.22
C LEU A 104 0.54 -2.99 -5.14
N ARG A 105 0.84 -2.34 -6.27
CA ARG A 105 -0.17 -1.98 -7.27
C ARG A 105 -0.90 -3.21 -7.78
N SER A 106 -0.21 -4.28 -8.17
CA SER A 106 -0.83 -5.54 -8.61
C SER A 106 -1.76 -6.11 -7.52
N GLY A 107 -1.32 -6.11 -6.26
CA GLY A 107 -2.15 -6.53 -5.13
C GLY A 107 -3.41 -5.67 -4.96
N TYR A 108 -3.32 -4.35 -5.13
CA TYR A 108 -4.48 -3.45 -5.09
C TYR A 108 -5.44 -3.67 -6.26
N LEU A 109 -4.92 -3.87 -7.46
CA LEU A 109 -5.74 -4.18 -8.63
C LEU A 109 -6.50 -5.50 -8.44
N ILE A 110 -5.87 -6.52 -7.86
CA ILE A 110 -6.51 -7.77 -7.48
C ILE A 110 -7.61 -7.52 -6.45
N ALA A 111 -7.34 -6.72 -5.41
CA ALA A 111 -8.33 -6.39 -4.38
C ALA A 111 -9.59 -5.74 -4.98
N ILE A 112 -9.42 -4.81 -5.90
CA ILE A 112 -10.51 -4.13 -6.61
C ILE A 112 -11.26 -5.12 -7.51
N ARG A 113 -10.56 -5.87 -8.35
CA ARG A 113 -11.15 -6.79 -9.33
C ARG A 113 -11.96 -7.91 -8.66
N TYR A 114 -11.50 -8.41 -7.52
CA TYR A 114 -12.20 -9.44 -6.76
C TYR A 114 -13.24 -8.90 -5.76
N GLY A 115 -13.37 -7.59 -5.63
CA GLY A 115 -14.40 -6.97 -4.78
C GLY A 115 -14.16 -7.18 -3.28
N PHE A 116 -12.90 -7.19 -2.82
CA PHE A 116 -12.60 -7.17 -1.39
C PHE A 116 -13.16 -5.89 -0.75
N LYS A 117 -13.49 -5.94 0.54
CA LYS A 117 -13.98 -4.77 1.29
C LYS A 117 -12.84 -3.90 1.81
N ALA A 118 -11.79 -4.55 2.31
CA ALA A 118 -10.61 -3.89 2.82
C ALA A 118 -9.35 -4.68 2.45
N VAL A 119 -8.27 -3.94 2.27
CA VAL A 119 -6.94 -4.49 2.01
C VAL A 119 -5.98 -3.98 3.07
N ALA A 120 -5.07 -4.85 3.50
CA ALA A 120 -3.91 -4.46 4.28
C ALA A 120 -2.62 -4.87 3.58
N ILE A 121 -1.53 -4.19 3.90
CA ILE A 121 -0.19 -4.57 3.51
C ILE A 121 0.67 -4.79 4.73
N VAL A 122 1.64 -5.69 4.64
CA VAL A 122 2.76 -5.84 5.57
C VAL A 122 4.00 -6.23 4.79
N ASP A 123 5.12 -5.56 5.06
CA ASP A 123 6.40 -5.84 4.40
C ASP A 123 6.90 -7.25 4.76
N ALA A 124 7.50 -7.96 3.80
CA ALA A 124 7.99 -9.34 3.95
C ALA A 124 9.28 -9.45 4.78
N ASP A 125 9.91 -8.33 5.16
CA ASP A 125 11.23 -8.28 5.81
C ASP A 125 11.21 -8.43 7.35
N GLY A 126 10.02 -8.56 7.93
CA GLY A 126 9.82 -8.72 9.38
C GLY A 126 10.10 -7.47 10.22
N GLN A 127 10.31 -6.29 9.62
CA GLN A 127 10.48 -5.04 10.37
C GLN A 127 9.18 -4.61 11.07
N TRP A 128 8.04 -4.92 10.50
CA TRP A 128 6.70 -4.69 11.06
C TRP A 128 6.11 -6.01 11.53
N ASP A 129 5.54 -6.01 12.71
CA ASP A 129 4.94 -7.23 13.25
C ASP A 129 3.59 -7.51 12.57
N PRO A 130 3.43 -8.65 11.85
CA PRO A 130 2.15 -8.98 11.23
C PRO A 130 0.99 -9.10 12.24
N ALA A 131 1.26 -9.38 13.51
CA ALA A 131 0.24 -9.42 14.56
C ALA A 131 -0.48 -8.07 14.73
N ASP A 132 0.19 -6.95 14.41
CA ASP A 132 -0.39 -5.59 14.46
C ASP A 132 -1.46 -5.36 13.38
N LEU A 133 -1.58 -6.25 12.36
CA LEU A 133 -2.60 -6.13 11.31
C LEU A 133 -4.01 -6.06 11.89
N THR A 134 -4.31 -6.76 12.98
CA THR A 134 -5.62 -6.70 13.63
C THR A 134 -5.93 -5.28 14.09
N ALA A 135 -5.00 -4.61 14.76
CA ALA A 135 -5.18 -3.24 15.25
C ALA A 135 -5.19 -2.23 14.09
N VAL A 136 -4.32 -2.42 13.08
CA VAL A 136 -4.21 -1.53 11.92
C VAL A 136 -5.44 -1.62 11.01
N MET A 137 -6.06 -2.80 10.87
CA MET A 137 -7.28 -2.95 10.06
C MET A 137 -8.56 -2.53 10.78
N ALA A 138 -8.59 -2.53 12.11
CA ALA A 138 -9.79 -2.25 12.89
C ALA A 138 -10.46 -0.92 12.52
N PRO A 139 -9.77 0.24 12.41
CA PRO A 139 -10.43 1.49 12.03
C PRO A 139 -11.11 1.45 10.65
N VAL A 140 -10.53 0.71 9.71
CA VAL A 140 -11.11 0.56 8.36
C VAL A 140 -12.31 -0.38 8.37
N ILE A 141 -12.23 -1.47 9.09
CA ILE A 141 -13.32 -2.47 9.19
C ILE A 141 -14.53 -1.89 9.90
N HIS A 142 -14.32 -1.06 10.94
CA HIS A 142 -15.41 -0.41 11.68
C HIS A 142 -15.97 0.84 10.97
N GLY A 143 -15.31 1.32 9.90
CA GLY A 143 -15.73 2.52 9.19
C GLY A 143 -15.34 3.83 9.88
N ASP A 144 -14.44 3.79 10.84
CA ASP A 144 -13.91 4.97 11.55
C ASP A 144 -12.95 5.78 10.65
N ALA A 145 -12.27 5.08 9.72
CA ALA A 145 -11.36 5.65 8.75
C ALA A 145 -11.40 4.85 7.44
N GLU A 146 -11.03 5.48 6.31
CA GLU A 146 -10.86 4.79 5.03
C GLU A 146 -9.41 4.32 4.81
N ILE A 147 -8.46 4.93 5.52
CA ILE A 147 -7.04 4.51 5.53
C ILE A 147 -6.54 4.46 6.98
N SER A 148 -5.81 3.42 7.31
CA SER A 148 -5.16 3.26 8.62
C SER A 148 -3.72 2.78 8.40
N GLN A 149 -2.81 3.24 9.25
CA GLN A 149 -1.41 2.81 9.18
C GLN A 149 -0.77 2.69 10.56
N GLY A 150 0.19 1.78 10.65
CA GLY A 150 1.05 1.73 11.83
C GLY A 150 1.96 2.96 11.87
N SER A 151 2.12 3.58 13.02
CA SER A 151 3.06 4.68 13.23
C SER A 151 4.09 4.32 14.29
N ARG A 152 5.37 4.32 13.88
CA ARG A 152 6.50 4.18 14.81
C ARG A 152 6.69 5.42 15.68
N SER A 153 6.21 6.57 15.22
CA SER A 153 6.29 7.82 15.99
C SER A 153 5.27 7.86 17.15
N LEU A 154 4.17 7.10 17.06
CA LEU A 154 3.21 6.90 18.15
C LEU A 154 3.57 5.70 19.01
N GLY A 155 4.30 4.74 18.45
CA GLY A 155 4.80 3.55 19.14
C GLY A 155 6.31 3.66 19.39
N GLU A 156 7.09 2.73 18.82
CA GLU A 156 8.53 2.63 19.07
C GLU A 156 9.29 2.28 17.79
N THR A 157 10.55 2.74 17.69
CA THR A 157 11.51 2.24 16.70
C THR A 157 12.73 1.65 17.42
N GLN A 158 13.05 0.40 17.07
CA GLN A 158 14.25 -0.29 17.55
C GLN A 158 15.42 -0.14 16.58
N VAL A 159 15.23 0.60 15.48
CA VAL A 159 16.27 0.88 14.46
C VAL A 159 16.81 2.29 14.71
N GLY A 160 18.01 2.38 15.24
CA GLY A 160 18.65 3.65 15.57
C GLY A 160 19.27 4.34 14.34
N ASP A 161 18.45 4.92 13.46
CA ASP A 161 18.91 5.76 12.35
C ASP A 161 18.33 7.18 12.45
N LYS A 162 19.00 8.03 13.25
CA LYS A 162 18.57 9.42 13.50
C LYS A 162 18.35 10.24 12.23
N PHE A 163 19.10 9.97 11.16
CA PHE A 163 18.96 10.70 9.91
C PHE A 163 17.66 10.33 9.18
N ARG A 164 17.33 9.05 9.20
CA ARG A 164 16.06 8.52 8.68
C ARG A 164 14.86 9.04 9.47
N ASP A 165 14.97 9.04 10.81
CA ASP A 165 13.91 9.50 11.70
C ASP A 165 13.62 11.00 11.50
N MET A 166 14.66 11.81 11.36
CA MET A 166 14.51 13.24 11.04
C MET A 166 13.85 13.45 9.66
N GLY A 167 14.21 12.64 8.67
CA GLY A 167 13.55 12.64 7.36
C GLY A 167 12.05 12.29 7.44
N VAL A 168 11.70 11.26 8.20
CA VAL A 168 10.30 10.87 8.42
C VAL A 168 9.50 12.01 9.03
N VAL A 169 10.03 12.66 10.08
CA VAL A 169 9.38 13.81 10.74
C VAL A 169 9.22 14.99 9.79
N PHE A 170 10.25 15.29 9.00
CA PHE A 170 10.19 16.38 8.02
C PHE A 170 9.10 16.15 6.99
N PHE A 171 9.07 14.97 6.36
CA PHE A 171 8.08 14.65 5.35
C PHE A 171 6.67 14.49 5.95
N ALA A 172 6.54 13.98 7.17
CA ALA A 172 5.27 13.94 7.88
C ALA A 172 4.67 15.35 8.04
N LYS A 173 5.48 16.33 8.46
CA LYS A 173 5.04 17.73 8.56
C LYS A 173 4.67 18.32 7.20
N LEU A 174 5.48 18.07 6.17
CA LEU A 174 5.24 18.57 4.82
C LEU A 174 3.91 18.02 4.26
N ILE A 175 3.71 16.71 4.33
CA ILE A 175 2.49 16.07 3.82
C ILE A 175 1.29 16.50 4.68
N SER A 176 1.44 16.60 6.01
CA SER A 176 0.38 17.11 6.89
C SER A 176 -0.07 18.52 6.51
N PHE A 177 0.89 19.40 6.19
CA PHE A 177 0.58 20.77 5.75
C PHE A 177 -0.20 20.79 4.43
N VAL A 178 0.23 19.99 3.45
CA VAL A 178 -0.38 19.93 2.12
C VAL A 178 -1.77 19.30 2.16
N THR A 179 -1.93 18.21 2.90
CA THR A 179 -3.20 17.45 2.99
C THR A 179 -4.15 17.98 4.06
N ARG A 180 -3.67 18.88 4.94
CA ARG A 180 -4.38 19.36 6.13
C ARG A 180 -4.81 18.25 7.09
N THR A 181 -4.10 17.14 7.07
CA THR A 181 -4.33 15.98 7.95
C THR A 181 -3.07 15.75 8.77
N ARG A 182 -3.21 15.55 10.08
CA ARG A 182 -2.06 15.22 10.94
C ARG A 182 -1.54 13.83 10.58
N ILE A 183 -0.26 13.76 10.23
CA ILE A 183 0.44 12.53 9.88
C ILE A 183 1.70 12.45 10.73
N THR A 184 1.96 11.28 11.31
CA THR A 184 3.13 11.04 12.17
C THR A 184 4.15 10.11 11.53
N ASP A 185 3.73 9.27 10.57
CA ASP A 185 4.61 8.36 9.81
C ASP A 185 4.24 8.33 8.32
N THR A 186 5.18 8.59 7.43
CA THR A 186 4.95 8.62 5.97
C THR A 186 5.47 7.39 5.24
N SER A 187 6.18 6.51 5.93
CA SER A 187 6.87 5.36 5.32
C SER A 187 6.60 4.05 6.07
N SER A 188 5.43 3.93 6.67
CA SER A 188 5.01 2.69 7.31
C SER A 188 4.89 1.56 6.29
N GLY A 189 5.44 0.38 6.62
CA GLY A 189 5.27 -0.85 5.84
C GLY A 189 4.12 -1.72 6.33
N ILE A 190 3.28 -1.20 7.26
CA ILE A 190 2.03 -1.85 7.68
C ILE A 190 0.90 -0.84 7.63
N ARG A 191 -0.11 -1.09 6.78
CA ARG A 191 -1.26 -0.21 6.61
C ARG A 191 -2.47 -0.94 6.08
N SER A 192 -3.63 -0.34 6.20
CA SER A 192 -4.89 -0.84 5.68
C SER A 192 -5.67 0.26 4.97
N MET A 193 -6.53 -0.13 4.02
CA MET A 193 -7.36 0.79 3.27
C MET A 193 -8.67 0.10 2.86
N SER A 194 -9.77 0.86 2.84
CA SER A 194 -10.99 0.39 2.21
C SER A 194 -10.79 0.31 0.69
N VAL A 195 -11.32 -0.73 0.06
CA VAL A 195 -11.21 -0.90 -1.40
C VAL A 195 -12.01 0.19 -2.11
N ALA A 196 -13.12 0.65 -1.52
CA ALA A 196 -13.89 1.76 -2.07
C ALA A 196 -13.07 3.06 -2.21
N LEU A 197 -12.21 3.41 -1.21
CA LEU A 197 -11.29 4.54 -1.35
C LEU A 197 -10.19 4.23 -2.37
N LEU A 198 -9.68 2.99 -2.35
CA LEU A 198 -8.58 2.57 -3.22
C LEU A 198 -8.94 2.68 -4.71
N GLU A 199 -10.21 2.47 -5.07
CA GLU A 199 -10.71 2.63 -6.43
C GLU A 199 -10.48 4.04 -7.01
N ASP A 200 -10.53 5.07 -6.16
CA ASP A 200 -10.36 6.47 -6.56
C ASP A 200 -8.90 6.96 -6.53
N VAL A 201 -8.00 6.17 -5.97
CA VAL A 201 -6.57 6.49 -5.85
C VAL A 201 -5.86 6.36 -7.20
N ARG A 202 -4.84 7.21 -7.41
CA ARG A 202 -3.94 7.18 -8.58
C ARG A 202 -2.52 6.91 -8.13
N LEU A 203 -1.89 5.89 -8.73
CA LEU A 203 -0.52 5.50 -8.44
C LEU A 203 0.30 5.45 -9.72
N GLU A 204 1.31 6.31 -9.80
CA GLU A 204 2.20 6.44 -10.96
C GLU A 204 3.67 6.18 -10.60
N GLN A 205 4.04 6.33 -9.31
CA GLN A 205 5.43 6.24 -8.89
C GLN A 205 5.87 4.77 -8.78
N PRO A 206 6.94 4.35 -9.48
CA PRO A 206 7.49 3.00 -9.34
C PRO A 206 8.16 2.79 -7.97
N GLN A 207 8.60 3.88 -7.34
CA GLN A 207 9.19 3.90 -6.01
C GLN A 207 8.47 4.94 -5.13
N TYR A 208 8.64 4.86 -3.79
CA TYR A 208 8.00 5.77 -2.82
C TYR A 208 6.48 5.72 -2.80
N GLN A 209 5.91 4.61 -3.24
CA GLN A 209 4.47 4.41 -3.35
C GLN A 209 3.72 4.60 -2.02
N SER A 210 4.39 4.35 -0.88
CA SER A 210 3.80 4.57 0.44
C SER A 210 3.34 6.01 0.65
N SER A 211 4.13 7.00 0.24
CA SER A 211 3.78 8.41 0.37
C SER A 211 2.82 8.86 -0.73
N GLU A 212 2.98 8.34 -1.95
CA GLU A 212 2.05 8.61 -3.04
C GLU A 212 0.65 8.13 -2.69
N LEU A 213 0.52 6.88 -2.22
CA LEU A 213 -0.74 6.30 -1.80
C LEU A 213 -1.41 7.14 -0.71
N LEU A 214 -0.65 7.51 0.33
CA LEU A 214 -1.16 8.32 1.43
C LEU A 214 -1.67 9.68 0.96
N ILE A 215 -0.89 10.39 0.15
CA ILE A 215 -1.28 11.69 -0.40
C ILE A 215 -2.54 11.56 -1.28
N SER A 216 -2.54 10.62 -2.24
CA SER A 216 -3.67 10.43 -3.14
C SER A 216 -4.94 10.01 -2.40
N ALA A 217 -4.84 9.13 -1.41
CA ALA A 217 -5.96 8.70 -0.59
C ALA A 217 -6.58 9.85 0.21
N LEU A 218 -5.73 10.72 0.82
CA LEU A 218 -6.22 11.89 1.56
C LEU A 218 -6.85 12.94 0.64
N PHE A 219 -6.32 13.14 -0.56
CA PHE A 219 -6.91 14.02 -1.55
C PHE A 219 -8.21 13.46 -2.16
N ALA A 220 -8.36 12.14 -2.20
CA ALA A 220 -9.62 11.46 -2.55
C ALA A 220 -10.68 11.55 -1.44
N GLY A 221 -10.34 12.15 -0.29
CA GLY A 221 -11.27 12.38 0.83
C GLY A 221 -11.22 11.31 1.92
N GLY A 222 -10.24 10.42 1.89
CA GLY A 222 -10.05 9.40 2.92
C GLY A 222 -9.69 10.00 4.28
N ARG A 223 -10.30 9.48 5.35
CA ARG A 223 -9.94 9.79 6.74
C ARG A 223 -8.82 8.85 7.17
N LEU A 224 -7.77 9.40 7.80
CA LEU A 224 -6.61 8.66 8.28
C LEU A 224 -6.75 8.33 9.76
N ALA A 225 -6.50 7.06 10.11
CA ALA A 225 -6.18 6.62 11.46
C ALA A 225 -4.71 6.20 11.54
N GLU A 226 -4.04 6.50 12.67
CA GLU A 226 -2.69 6.02 12.94
C GLU A 226 -2.68 5.21 14.24
N VAL A 227 -2.10 4.02 14.18
CA VAL A 227 -2.04 3.06 15.28
C VAL A 227 -0.59 2.95 15.75
N PRO A 228 -0.30 3.02 17.07
CA PRO A 228 1.05 2.82 17.57
C PRO A 228 1.53 1.40 17.27
N VAL A 229 2.72 1.27 16.65
CA VAL A 229 3.35 -0.01 16.33
C VAL A 229 4.85 0.06 16.61
N VAL A 230 5.50 -1.11 16.72
CA VAL A 230 6.93 -1.22 16.93
C VAL A 230 7.62 -1.55 15.61
N MET A 231 8.54 -0.69 15.16
CA MET A 231 9.43 -1.02 14.04
C MET A 231 10.68 -1.71 14.55
N LYS A 232 10.86 -2.97 14.19
CA LYS A 232 12.00 -3.82 14.54
C LYS A 232 13.14 -3.73 13.53
N ALA A 233 14.30 -4.28 13.87
CA ALA A 233 15.33 -4.59 12.89
C ALA A 233 14.80 -5.63 11.89
N ARG A 234 15.36 -5.67 10.67
CA ARG A 234 15.05 -6.73 9.71
C ARG A 234 15.32 -8.11 10.30
N TYR A 235 14.43 -9.05 10.01
CA TYR A 235 14.60 -10.42 10.45
C TYR A 235 15.78 -11.11 9.73
N ALA A 236 15.89 -10.90 8.41
CA ALA A 236 16.96 -11.42 7.58
C ALA A 236 17.30 -10.46 6.43
N GLY A 237 18.42 -10.69 5.76
CA GLY A 237 18.85 -9.94 4.57
C GLY A 237 19.37 -8.54 4.86
N THR A 238 19.68 -7.80 3.79
CA THR A 238 20.21 -6.43 3.85
C THR A 238 19.23 -5.44 3.24
N THR A 239 19.28 -4.17 3.72
CA THR A 239 18.41 -3.13 3.16
C THR A 239 18.74 -2.87 1.68
N LYS A 240 17.72 -2.93 0.84
CA LYS A 240 17.80 -2.61 -0.60
C LYS A 240 17.54 -1.13 -0.87
N LYS A 241 17.20 -0.35 0.17
CA LYS A 241 16.93 1.11 0.07
C LYS A 241 18.24 1.88 0.14
N GLY A 242 18.49 2.74 -0.86
CA GLY A 242 19.66 3.60 -0.88
C GLY A 242 19.69 4.60 0.29
N ARG A 243 20.88 4.87 0.84
CA ARG A 243 21.10 5.80 1.96
C ARG A 243 21.67 7.15 1.49
N ASN A 244 21.57 7.51 0.21
CA ASN A 244 22.27 8.62 -0.41
C ASN A 244 21.38 9.87 -0.50
N LEU A 245 22.01 11.04 -0.65
CA LEU A 245 21.35 12.31 -0.95
C LEU A 245 20.43 12.23 -2.18
N SER A 246 20.79 11.40 -3.17
CA SER A 246 19.95 11.12 -4.34
C SER A 246 18.61 10.46 -3.97
N TYR A 247 18.59 9.59 -2.95
CA TYR A 247 17.35 9.01 -2.44
C TYR A 247 16.45 10.09 -1.82
N ALA A 248 17.00 10.96 -0.97
CA ALA A 248 16.24 12.05 -0.36
C ALA A 248 15.70 13.03 -1.42
N PHE A 249 16.49 13.35 -2.46
CA PHE A 249 16.03 14.18 -3.57
C PHE A 249 14.90 13.52 -4.36
N SER A 250 15.04 12.25 -4.71
CA SER A 250 14.01 11.49 -5.45
C SER A 250 12.73 11.35 -4.66
N TYR A 251 12.84 11.10 -3.34
CA TYR A 251 11.69 11.06 -2.44
C TYR A 251 10.97 12.42 -2.36
N THR A 252 11.74 13.51 -2.19
CA THR A 252 11.18 14.87 -2.19
C THR A 252 10.45 15.16 -3.50
N ARG A 253 11.07 14.83 -4.63
CA ARG A 253 10.45 14.98 -5.95
C ARG A 253 9.13 14.21 -6.03
N ALA A 254 9.09 12.96 -5.59
CA ALA A 254 7.88 12.14 -5.59
C ALA A 254 6.76 12.78 -4.75
N VAL A 255 7.07 13.23 -3.52
CA VAL A 255 6.10 13.89 -2.64
C VAL A 255 5.57 15.19 -3.26
N VAL A 256 6.47 16.04 -3.79
CA VAL A 256 6.08 17.33 -4.37
C VAL A 256 5.26 17.14 -5.65
N THR A 257 5.70 16.28 -6.57
CA THR A 257 4.98 16.04 -7.84
C THR A 257 3.61 15.42 -7.59
N THR A 258 3.50 14.45 -6.68
CA THR A 258 2.21 13.86 -6.29
C THR A 258 1.29 14.92 -5.67
N SER A 259 1.80 15.70 -4.73
CA SER A 259 1.01 16.74 -4.07
C SER A 259 0.49 17.79 -5.06
N LEU A 260 1.33 18.23 -6.00
CA LEU A 260 0.92 19.17 -7.05
C LEU A 260 -0.12 18.56 -7.99
N ARG A 261 0.08 17.31 -8.42
CA ARG A 261 -0.88 16.57 -9.24
C ARG A 261 -2.26 16.55 -8.59
N GLU A 262 -2.32 16.10 -7.34
CA GLU A 262 -3.59 15.96 -6.61
C GLU A 262 -4.26 17.31 -6.34
N MET A 263 -3.49 18.36 -6.02
CA MET A 263 -4.03 19.73 -5.84
C MET A 263 -4.65 20.27 -7.14
N LEU A 264 -4.00 20.03 -8.29
CA LEU A 264 -4.51 20.49 -9.58
C LEU A 264 -5.79 19.74 -9.97
N LEU A 265 -5.79 18.41 -9.82
CA LEU A 265 -6.98 17.59 -10.09
C LEU A 265 -8.18 17.99 -9.23
N ASN A 266 -7.97 18.17 -7.92
CA ASN A 266 -9.05 18.63 -7.05
C ASN A 266 -9.59 20.03 -7.41
N ARG A 267 -8.73 20.92 -7.93
CA ARG A 267 -9.22 22.22 -8.44
C ARG A 267 -10.08 22.08 -9.69
N GLU A 268 -9.71 21.19 -10.59
CA GLU A 268 -10.49 20.90 -11.80
C GLU A 268 -11.86 20.29 -11.46
N ILE A 269 -11.88 19.27 -10.61
CA ILE A 269 -13.11 18.62 -10.13
C ILE A 269 -14.06 19.65 -9.49
N ARG A 270 -13.55 20.52 -8.61
CA ARG A 270 -14.36 21.56 -7.96
C ARG A 270 -14.90 22.57 -8.98
N ARG A 271 -14.13 22.94 -10.00
CA ARG A 271 -14.59 23.83 -11.08
C ARG A 271 -15.70 23.21 -11.92
N GLU A 272 -15.58 21.93 -12.25
CA GLU A 272 -16.59 21.19 -13.00
C GLU A 272 -17.88 21.05 -12.19
N GLN A 273 -17.79 20.70 -10.92
CA GLN A 273 -18.95 20.65 -10.01
C GLN A 273 -19.66 22.00 -9.89
N ALA A 274 -18.88 23.09 -9.77
CA ALA A 274 -19.46 24.44 -9.73
C ALA A 274 -20.18 24.82 -11.04
N ARG A 275 -19.58 24.50 -12.21
CA ARG A 275 -20.21 24.71 -13.53
C ARG A 275 -21.50 23.90 -13.68
N ALA A 276 -21.48 22.62 -13.29
CA ALA A 276 -22.65 21.75 -13.33
C ALA A 276 -23.80 22.26 -12.41
N LYS A 277 -23.43 22.79 -11.24
CA LYS A 277 -24.43 23.39 -10.32
C LYS A 277 -25.09 24.64 -10.92
N VAL A 278 -24.33 25.52 -11.57
CA VAL A 278 -24.84 26.70 -12.26
C VAL A 278 -25.73 26.29 -13.43
N ALA A 279 -25.33 25.32 -14.24
CA ALA A 279 -26.11 24.83 -15.38
C ALA A 279 -27.42 24.14 -14.98
N ARG A 280 -27.54 23.60 -13.76
CA ARG A 280 -28.79 23.01 -13.23
C ARG A 280 -29.73 24.08 -12.61
N ALA A 281 -29.23 25.26 -12.31
CA ALA A 281 -29.99 26.34 -11.70
C ALA A 281 -30.49 27.36 -12.73
N ALA A 282 -29.99 27.30 -13.97
CA ALA A 282 -30.43 28.04 -15.14
C ALA A 282 -31.46 27.26 -15.96
#